data_a10cc251816086396526481fba9c7037
#
_entry.id   a10cc251816086396526481fba9c7037
#
_cell.length_a   1.000
_cell.length_b   1.000
_cell.length_c   1.000
_cell.angle_alpha   90.00
_cell.angle_beta   90.00
_cell.angle_gamma   90.00
#
_symmetry.space_group_name_H-M   'P 1'
#
loop_
_entity.id
_entity.type
_entity.pdbx_description
1 polymer ?
#
loop_
_entity_poly.entity_id
_entity_poly.type
_entity_poly.pdbx_seq_one_letter_code
_entity_poly.pdbx_strand_id
1 'polypeptide(L)'
;MFEIYNSNNKIPENRYLEMNDILMKDYILRKGLEEYKKREKVFKGEGFEYWKSMILNDPNYNIILYILDKKIVAFICYILMKDSVCLAEIQIIKEYQGKNDIFRKILNKFLEEIKNKKYKIISATIDKDNQKSRAVFSHIGMINTKDNWFETSIETLEKWLNKSGS
;
A
#
# COMPACT_ATOMS: atom_id res chain seq x y z
N MET A 1 15.56 2.35 5.92
CA MET A 1 15.36 1.14 6.74
C MET A 1 13.94 0.63 6.53
N PHE A 2 13.73 -0.70 6.54
CA PHE A 2 12.39 -1.28 6.49
C PHE A 2 11.98 -1.80 7.87
N GLU A 3 10.71 -1.59 8.22
CA GLU A 3 10.04 -2.23 9.36
C GLU A 3 8.89 -3.09 8.81
N ILE A 4 8.73 -4.32 9.32
CA ILE A 4 7.74 -5.29 8.82
C ILE A 4 6.88 -5.76 9.99
N TYR A 5 5.56 -5.69 9.80
CA TYR A 5 4.59 -6.06 10.81
C TYR A 5 3.57 -7.06 10.25
N ASN A 6 3.15 -7.99 11.08
CA ASN A 6 2.21 -9.07 10.78
C ASN A 6 1.59 -9.62 12.07
N SER A 7 0.86 -10.74 11.99
CA SER A 7 0.24 -11.37 13.16
C SER A 7 1.22 -11.73 14.30
N ASN A 8 2.48 -11.99 13.97
CA ASN A 8 3.51 -12.38 14.96
C ASN A 8 4.33 -11.18 15.46
N ASN A 9 4.37 -10.10 14.70
CA ASN A 9 5.08 -8.87 15.01
C ASN A 9 4.13 -7.69 14.88
N LYS A 10 3.43 -7.34 15.96
CA LYS A 10 2.39 -6.32 15.98
C LYS A 10 2.97 -4.93 15.78
N ILE A 11 2.30 -4.14 14.95
CA ILE A 11 2.65 -2.74 14.72
C ILE A 11 2.41 -1.90 15.99
N PRO A 12 3.38 -1.08 16.44
CA PRO A 12 3.18 -0.19 17.58
C PRO A 12 2.24 0.98 17.25
N GLU A 13 1.60 1.50 18.29
CA GLU A 13 0.56 2.53 18.16
C GLU A 13 1.02 3.78 17.40
N ASN A 14 2.19 4.28 17.71
CA ASN A 14 2.74 5.47 17.05
C ASN A 14 2.89 5.27 15.53
N ARG A 15 3.14 4.04 15.05
CA ARG A 15 3.29 3.76 13.62
C ARG A 15 1.95 3.74 12.90
N TYR A 16 0.93 3.07 13.42
CA TYR A 16 -0.35 3.09 12.73
C TYR A 16 -1.06 4.46 12.81
N LEU A 17 -0.82 5.25 13.86
CA LEU A 17 -1.27 6.64 13.91
C LEU A 17 -0.57 7.50 12.85
N GLU A 18 0.75 7.34 12.67
CA GLU A 18 1.51 8.02 11.62
C GLU A 18 1.02 7.63 10.22
N MET A 19 0.74 6.33 9.98
CA MET A 19 0.16 5.85 8.72
C MET A 19 -1.20 6.49 8.45
N ASN A 20 -2.08 6.54 9.45
CA ASN A 20 -3.40 7.15 9.31
C ASN A 20 -3.31 8.65 8.98
N ASP A 21 -2.38 9.38 9.59
CA ASP A 21 -2.11 10.78 9.29
C ASP A 21 -1.65 10.98 7.84
N ILE A 22 -0.81 10.07 7.32
CA ILE A 22 -0.38 10.07 5.91
C ILE A 22 -1.58 9.86 4.98
N LEU A 23 -2.44 8.87 5.25
CA LEU A 23 -3.65 8.61 4.46
C LEU A 23 -4.62 9.79 4.46
N MET A 24 -4.83 10.39 5.61
CA MET A 24 -5.68 11.57 5.75
C MET A 24 -5.15 12.76 4.94
N LYS A 25 -3.86 13.04 5.02
CA LYS A 25 -3.20 14.12 4.28
C LYS A 25 -3.27 13.87 2.77
N ASP A 26 -3.00 12.65 2.32
CA ASP A 26 -3.13 12.28 0.90
C ASP A 26 -4.58 12.46 0.41
N TYR A 27 -5.57 12.04 1.21
CA TYR A 27 -6.97 12.23 0.86
C TYR A 27 -7.33 13.71 0.72
N ILE A 28 -6.92 14.57 1.67
CA ILE A 28 -7.14 16.02 1.59
C ILE A 28 -6.49 16.63 0.35
N LEU A 29 -5.26 16.21 0.02
CA LEU A 29 -4.56 16.68 -1.17
C LEU A 29 -5.27 16.30 -2.48
N ARG A 30 -5.88 15.11 -2.54
CA ARG A 30 -6.58 14.61 -3.74
C ARG A 30 -8.00 15.14 -3.88
N LYS A 31 -8.73 15.25 -2.79
CA LYS A 31 -10.18 15.52 -2.77
C LYS A 31 -10.54 16.91 -2.24
N GLY A 32 -9.64 17.55 -1.51
CA GLY A 32 -9.86 18.83 -0.85
C GLY A 32 -10.43 18.71 0.56
N LEU A 33 -10.27 19.79 1.31
CA LEU A 33 -10.65 19.86 2.72
C LEU A 33 -12.16 19.70 2.95
N GLU A 34 -12.98 20.25 2.07
CA GLU A 34 -14.46 20.16 2.20
C GLU A 34 -14.96 18.72 2.02
N GLU A 35 -14.36 17.97 1.09
CA GLU A 35 -14.72 16.57 0.91
C GLU A 35 -14.20 15.71 2.08
N TYR A 36 -13.02 16.03 2.61
CA TYR A 36 -12.52 15.40 3.84
C TYR A 36 -13.48 15.59 5.02
N LYS A 37 -13.98 16.80 5.27
CA LYS A 37 -14.93 17.07 6.36
C LYS A 37 -16.17 16.17 6.31
N LYS A 38 -16.69 15.89 5.11
CA LYS A 38 -17.82 14.96 4.92
C LYS A 38 -17.48 13.51 5.30
N ARG A 39 -16.20 13.14 5.21
CA ARG A 39 -15.69 11.78 5.48
C ARG A 39 -14.76 11.71 6.69
N GLU A 40 -14.76 12.68 7.56
CA GLU A 40 -13.85 12.72 8.72
C GLU A 40 -13.92 11.45 9.59
N LYS A 41 -15.10 10.84 9.72
CA LYS A 41 -15.31 9.58 10.46
C LYS A 41 -14.47 8.40 9.91
N VAL A 42 -14.09 8.43 8.62
CA VAL A 42 -13.23 7.41 8.03
C VAL A 42 -11.83 7.44 8.65
N PHE A 43 -11.33 8.62 8.99
CA PHE A 43 -9.96 8.82 9.49
C PHE A 43 -9.88 9.01 11.01
N LYS A 44 -10.97 9.39 11.68
CA LYS A 44 -11.00 9.72 13.12
C LYS A 44 -12.11 9.04 13.91
N GLY A 45 -13.01 8.31 13.26
CA GLY A 45 -14.15 7.66 13.89
C GLY A 45 -14.22 6.18 13.60
N GLU A 46 -15.41 5.69 13.30
CA GLU A 46 -15.69 4.26 13.08
C GLU A 46 -14.84 3.63 11.98
N GLY A 47 -14.54 4.36 10.91
CA GLY A 47 -13.69 3.87 9.83
C GLY A 47 -12.24 3.65 10.27
N PHE A 48 -11.69 4.57 11.08
CA PHE A 48 -10.37 4.40 11.67
C PHE A 48 -10.30 3.20 12.62
N GLU A 49 -11.29 3.05 13.50
CA GLU A 49 -11.35 1.92 14.44
C GLU A 49 -11.49 0.58 13.71
N TYR A 50 -12.26 0.53 12.61
CA TYR A 50 -12.36 -0.65 11.76
C TYR A 50 -11.01 -0.99 11.11
N TRP A 51 -10.35 -0.03 10.49
CA TRP A 51 -9.04 -0.22 9.87
C TRP A 51 -7.97 -0.64 10.89
N LYS A 52 -7.95 0.00 12.06
CA LYS A 52 -7.09 -0.36 13.19
C LYS A 52 -7.34 -1.80 13.64
N SER A 53 -8.60 -2.21 13.75
CA SER A 53 -8.96 -3.57 14.12
C SER A 53 -8.45 -4.60 13.10
N MET A 54 -8.53 -4.31 11.80
CA MET A 54 -7.97 -5.17 10.76
C MET A 54 -6.45 -5.30 10.90
N ILE A 55 -5.75 -4.19 11.05
CA ILE A 55 -4.29 -4.16 11.22
C ILE A 55 -3.84 -5.01 12.43
N LEU A 56 -4.57 -4.93 13.54
CA LEU A 56 -4.16 -5.56 14.79
C LEU A 56 -4.59 -7.02 14.93
N ASN A 57 -5.70 -7.40 14.28
CA ASN A 57 -6.38 -8.67 14.56
C ASN A 57 -6.50 -9.60 13.36
N ASP A 58 -6.42 -9.11 12.11
CA ASP A 58 -6.45 -10.00 10.94
C ASP A 58 -5.08 -10.68 10.78
N PRO A 59 -4.99 -12.02 10.92
CA PRO A 59 -3.73 -12.74 10.78
C PRO A 59 -3.13 -12.68 9.38
N ASN A 60 -3.93 -12.32 8.37
CA ASN A 60 -3.51 -12.21 6.98
C ASN A 60 -3.07 -10.80 6.59
N TYR A 61 -3.30 -9.80 7.47
CA TYR A 61 -2.92 -8.42 7.22
C TYR A 61 -1.43 -8.21 7.54
N ASN A 62 -0.71 -7.67 6.57
CA ASN A 62 0.74 -7.45 6.67
C ASN A 62 1.07 -6.02 6.26
N ILE A 63 2.11 -5.46 6.87
CA ILE A 63 2.54 -4.09 6.67
C ILE A 63 4.04 -4.04 6.45
N ILE A 64 4.48 -3.29 5.46
CA ILE A 64 5.86 -2.91 5.22
C ILE A 64 5.97 -1.41 5.30
N LEU A 65 6.79 -0.89 6.21
CA LEU A 65 7.11 0.53 6.31
C LEU A 65 8.52 0.78 5.76
N TYR A 66 8.69 1.84 5.00
CA TYR A 66 9.99 2.38 4.64
C TYR A 66 10.26 3.65 5.43
N ILE A 67 11.30 3.62 6.25
CA ILE A 67 11.63 4.65 7.24
C ILE A 67 12.89 5.39 6.79
N LEU A 68 12.82 6.73 6.74
CA LEU A 68 13.96 7.65 6.65
C LEU A 68 13.87 8.67 7.78
N ASP A 69 14.98 8.94 8.43
CA ASP A 69 15.07 9.90 9.54
C ASP A 69 13.97 9.71 10.61
N LYS A 70 13.74 8.44 10.98
CA LYS A 70 12.74 7.98 11.96
C LYS A 70 11.27 8.18 11.54
N LYS A 71 11.00 8.69 10.33
CA LYS A 71 9.65 8.93 9.81
C LYS A 71 9.28 7.92 8.73
N ILE A 72 8.00 7.59 8.65
CA ILE A 72 7.46 6.80 7.54
C ILE A 72 7.46 7.69 6.28
N VAL A 73 8.15 7.24 5.23
CA VAL A 73 8.15 7.92 3.92
C VAL A 73 7.37 7.16 2.87
N ALA A 74 7.19 5.86 3.07
CA ALA A 74 6.32 5.01 2.25
C ALA A 74 5.86 3.80 3.05
N PHE A 75 4.70 3.23 2.67
CA PHE A 75 4.24 1.95 3.22
C PHE A 75 3.40 1.17 2.22
N ILE A 76 3.37 -0.14 2.42
CA ILE A 76 2.46 -1.10 1.77
C ILE A 76 1.71 -1.85 2.86
N CYS A 77 0.38 -1.93 2.72
CA CYS A 77 -0.46 -2.88 3.42
C CYS A 77 -0.93 -3.93 2.42
N TYR A 78 -0.84 -5.20 2.79
CA TYR A 78 -1.29 -6.29 1.93
C TYR A 78 -1.93 -7.41 2.73
N ILE A 79 -2.86 -8.11 2.09
CA ILE A 79 -3.64 -9.19 2.68
C ILE A 79 -3.30 -10.48 1.93
N LEU A 80 -2.92 -11.51 2.68
CA LEU A 80 -2.70 -12.84 2.15
C LEU A 80 -4.04 -13.54 1.93
N MET A 81 -4.37 -13.84 0.68
CA MET A 81 -5.56 -14.58 0.30
C MET A 81 -5.22 -16.06 0.07
N LYS A 82 -6.20 -16.88 -0.25
CA LYS A 82 -5.99 -18.31 -0.50
C LYS A 82 -4.94 -18.58 -1.60
N ASP A 83 -5.04 -17.90 -2.73
CA ASP A 83 -4.23 -18.14 -3.93
C ASP A 83 -3.57 -16.87 -4.50
N SER A 84 -3.78 -15.72 -3.87
CA SER A 84 -3.30 -14.41 -4.30
C SER A 84 -2.91 -13.52 -3.13
N VAL A 85 -2.28 -12.40 -3.44
CA VAL A 85 -1.98 -11.35 -2.48
C VAL A 85 -2.71 -10.09 -2.91
N CYS A 86 -3.51 -9.51 -2.03
CA CYS A 86 -4.21 -8.26 -2.29
C CYS A 86 -3.41 -7.08 -1.71
N LEU A 87 -2.99 -6.14 -2.57
CA LEU A 87 -2.46 -4.85 -2.15
C LEU A 87 -3.63 -3.99 -1.65
N ALA A 88 -3.76 -3.86 -0.33
CA ALA A 88 -4.81 -3.09 0.31
C ALA A 88 -4.53 -1.60 0.29
N GLU A 89 -3.25 -1.22 0.48
CA GLU A 89 -2.81 0.17 0.47
C GLU A 89 -1.35 0.27 0.03
N ILE A 90 -1.02 1.27 -0.76
CA ILE A 90 0.35 1.67 -1.05
C ILE A 90 0.44 3.20 -1.07
N GLN A 91 1.29 3.75 -0.22
CA GLN A 91 1.47 5.18 -0.08
C GLN A 91 2.95 5.57 -0.10
N ILE A 92 3.21 6.69 -0.75
CA ILE A 92 4.49 7.41 -0.68
C ILE A 92 4.14 8.86 -0.35
N ILE A 93 4.70 9.41 0.72
CA ILE A 93 4.42 10.80 1.08
C ILE A 93 4.88 11.75 -0.04
N LYS A 94 4.15 12.84 -0.22
CA LYS A 94 4.24 13.72 -1.40
C LYS A 94 5.67 14.19 -1.68
N GLU A 95 6.43 14.53 -0.66
CA GLU A 95 7.79 15.05 -0.74
C GLU A 95 8.78 14.03 -1.34
N TYR A 96 8.46 12.74 -1.30
CA TYR A 96 9.29 11.65 -1.80
C TYR A 96 8.75 10.99 -3.08
N GLN A 97 7.59 11.42 -3.57
CA GLN A 97 7.05 10.90 -4.83
C GLN A 97 7.97 11.26 -6.01
N GLY A 98 8.31 10.25 -6.83
CA GLY A 98 9.22 10.40 -7.97
C GLY A 98 10.70 10.59 -7.60
N LYS A 99 11.07 10.44 -6.32
CA LYS A 99 12.44 10.61 -5.84
C LYS A 99 13.02 9.29 -5.31
N ASN A 100 14.35 9.15 -5.43
CA ASN A 100 15.14 8.11 -4.76
C ASN A 100 14.67 6.66 -4.98
N ASP A 101 13.94 6.40 -6.05
CA ASP A 101 13.42 5.06 -6.37
C ASP A 101 12.61 4.40 -5.23
N ILE A 102 11.97 5.21 -4.39
CA ILE A 102 11.26 4.71 -3.19
C ILE A 102 10.17 3.72 -3.57
N PHE A 103 9.40 4.02 -4.63
CA PHE A 103 8.37 3.12 -5.13
C PHE A 103 8.94 1.74 -5.49
N ARG A 104 10.06 1.72 -6.19
CA ARG A 104 10.76 0.49 -6.56
C ARG A 104 11.31 -0.25 -5.35
N LYS A 105 11.94 0.46 -4.41
CA LYS A 105 12.48 -0.13 -3.17
C LYS A 105 11.41 -0.82 -2.35
N ILE A 106 10.24 -0.18 -2.18
CA ILE A 106 9.17 -0.76 -1.37
C ILE A 106 8.47 -1.93 -2.09
N LEU A 107 8.33 -1.88 -3.42
CA LEU A 107 7.83 -3.02 -4.22
C LEU A 107 8.80 -4.20 -4.21
N ASN A 108 10.12 -3.96 -4.31
CA ASN A 108 11.12 -5.02 -4.17
C ASN A 108 11.00 -5.70 -2.80
N LYS A 109 10.90 -4.90 -1.74
CA LYS A 109 10.75 -5.45 -0.39
C LYS A 109 9.44 -6.25 -0.25
N PHE A 110 8.35 -5.78 -0.82
CA PHE A 110 7.09 -6.53 -0.86
C PHE A 110 7.25 -7.87 -1.58
N LEU A 111 7.90 -7.91 -2.75
CA LEU A 111 8.16 -9.17 -3.45
C LEU A 111 9.04 -10.13 -2.65
N GLU A 112 10.08 -9.65 -1.97
CA GLU A 112 10.90 -10.47 -1.07
C GLU A 112 10.05 -11.17 0.00
N GLU A 113 9.09 -10.45 0.61
CA GLU A 113 8.21 -10.98 1.66
C GLU A 113 7.23 -12.06 1.16
N ILE A 114 6.84 -12.01 -0.13
CA ILE A 114 5.88 -12.96 -0.71
C ILE A 114 6.53 -14.03 -1.61
N LYS A 115 7.79 -13.88 -2.01
CA LYS A 115 8.49 -14.70 -3.02
C LYS A 115 8.51 -16.20 -2.69
N ASN A 116 8.69 -16.55 -1.43
CA ASN A 116 8.75 -17.95 -0.99
C ASN A 116 7.37 -18.55 -0.66
N LYS A 117 6.30 -17.81 -0.94
CA LYS A 117 4.93 -18.24 -0.72
C LYS A 117 4.33 -18.74 -2.04
N LYS A 118 3.30 -19.56 -1.95
CA LYS A 118 2.63 -20.21 -3.11
C LYS A 118 1.87 -19.26 -4.05
N TYR A 119 1.85 -17.97 -3.76
CA TYR A 119 1.05 -17.01 -4.51
C TYR A 119 1.63 -16.74 -5.90
N LYS A 120 0.74 -16.58 -6.89
CA LYS A 120 1.13 -16.26 -8.27
C LYS A 120 0.56 -14.92 -8.74
N ILE A 121 -0.54 -14.49 -8.12
CA ILE A 121 -1.30 -13.30 -8.52
C ILE A 121 -1.22 -12.25 -7.44
N ILE A 122 -1.01 -11.01 -7.85
CA ILE A 122 -1.14 -9.80 -7.04
C ILE A 122 -2.35 -9.04 -7.56
N SER A 123 -3.24 -8.65 -6.67
CA SER A 123 -4.42 -7.85 -6.99
C SER A 123 -4.44 -6.53 -6.23
N ALA A 124 -5.18 -5.55 -6.72
CA ALA A 124 -5.42 -4.28 -6.06
C ALA A 124 -6.76 -3.69 -6.48
N THR A 125 -7.40 -2.93 -5.60
CA THR A 125 -8.56 -2.10 -5.94
C THR A 125 -8.13 -0.65 -6.05
N ILE A 126 -8.42 0.01 -7.18
CA ILE A 126 -8.04 1.39 -7.45
C ILE A 126 -9.26 2.17 -7.91
N ASP A 127 -9.63 3.20 -7.16
CA ASP A 127 -10.79 4.04 -7.47
C ASP A 127 -10.76 4.60 -8.90
N LYS A 128 -11.93 4.71 -9.53
CA LYS A 128 -12.06 5.20 -10.92
C LYS A 128 -11.50 6.60 -11.11
N ASP A 129 -11.62 7.44 -10.11
CA ASP A 129 -11.15 8.83 -10.11
C ASP A 129 -9.68 8.99 -9.72
N ASN A 130 -9.02 7.94 -9.22
CA ASN A 130 -7.60 7.96 -8.91
C ASN A 130 -6.74 7.64 -10.16
N GLN A 131 -6.80 8.54 -11.16
CA GLN A 131 -6.13 8.37 -12.45
C GLN A 131 -4.61 8.21 -12.29
N LYS A 132 -4.00 8.90 -11.32
CA LYS A 132 -2.56 8.79 -11.05
C LYS A 132 -2.18 7.37 -10.63
N SER A 133 -2.88 6.78 -9.68
CA SER A 133 -2.62 5.39 -9.26
C SER A 133 -2.91 4.42 -10.39
N ARG A 134 -4.01 4.59 -11.13
CA ARG A 134 -4.33 3.74 -12.28
C ARG A 134 -3.21 3.74 -13.32
N ALA A 135 -2.65 4.90 -13.64
CA ALA A 135 -1.51 5.03 -14.57
C ALA A 135 -0.25 4.33 -14.03
N VAL A 136 0.09 4.53 -12.75
CA VAL A 136 1.25 3.90 -12.11
C VAL A 136 1.11 2.38 -12.10
N PHE A 137 -0.04 1.85 -11.68
CA PHE A 137 -0.26 0.41 -11.62
C PHE A 137 -0.30 -0.24 -13.01
N SER A 138 -0.88 0.42 -14.02
CA SER A 138 -0.81 -0.04 -15.41
C SER A 138 0.64 -0.06 -15.93
N HIS A 139 1.44 0.94 -15.57
CA HIS A 139 2.86 1.02 -15.97
C HIS A 139 3.70 -0.13 -15.41
N ILE A 140 3.40 -0.63 -14.22
CA ILE A 140 4.09 -1.79 -13.63
C ILE A 140 3.53 -3.14 -14.10
N GLY A 141 2.59 -3.14 -15.04
CA GLY A 141 2.05 -4.35 -15.65
C GLY A 141 0.78 -4.90 -15.02
N MET A 142 0.11 -4.13 -14.15
CA MET A 142 -1.23 -4.51 -13.67
C MET A 142 -2.28 -4.22 -14.73
N ILE A 143 -3.20 -5.16 -14.91
CA ILE A 143 -4.29 -5.08 -15.89
C ILE A 143 -5.61 -4.88 -15.15
N ASN A 144 -6.41 -3.91 -15.59
CA ASN A 144 -7.78 -3.76 -15.10
C ASN A 144 -8.64 -4.90 -15.64
N THR A 145 -9.11 -5.77 -14.78
CA THR A 145 -9.90 -6.96 -15.14
C THR A 145 -11.40 -6.70 -15.00
N LYS A 146 -11.81 -5.88 -14.05
CA LYS A 146 -13.22 -5.53 -13.83
C LYS A 146 -13.33 -4.29 -12.93
N ASP A 147 -14.13 -3.30 -13.35
CA ASP A 147 -14.41 -2.09 -12.57
C ASP A 147 -13.13 -1.41 -12.03
N ASN A 148 -12.92 -1.52 -10.72
CA ASN A 148 -11.76 -0.98 -10.01
C ASN A 148 -10.70 -2.03 -9.71
N TRP A 149 -10.89 -3.28 -10.13
CA TRP A 149 -10.01 -4.40 -9.83
C TRP A 149 -8.87 -4.50 -10.83
N PHE A 150 -7.65 -4.56 -10.33
CA PHE A 150 -6.41 -4.72 -11.09
C PHE A 150 -5.69 -5.97 -10.67
N GLU A 151 -5.07 -6.67 -11.62
CA GLU A 151 -4.29 -7.88 -11.37
C GLU A 151 -3.00 -7.90 -12.18
N THR A 152 -2.00 -8.56 -11.62
CA THR A 152 -0.77 -8.92 -12.32
C THR A 152 -0.21 -10.23 -11.76
N SER A 153 0.68 -10.88 -12.51
CA SER A 153 1.48 -11.98 -11.97
C SER A 153 2.70 -11.47 -11.21
N ILE A 154 3.17 -12.24 -10.24
CA ILE A 154 4.44 -11.97 -9.55
C ILE A 154 5.58 -11.88 -10.57
N GLU A 155 5.61 -12.78 -11.55
CA GLU A 155 6.61 -12.80 -12.62
C GLU A 155 6.64 -11.50 -13.45
N THR A 156 5.45 -10.96 -13.77
CA THR A 156 5.35 -9.69 -14.52
C THR A 156 5.93 -8.53 -13.72
N LEU A 157 5.62 -8.45 -12.43
CA LEU A 157 6.14 -7.41 -11.55
C LEU A 157 7.67 -7.55 -11.35
N GLU A 158 8.18 -8.77 -11.19
CA GLU A 158 9.62 -9.05 -11.13
C GLU A 158 10.33 -8.60 -12.41
N LYS A 159 9.78 -8.90 -13.58
CA LYS A 159 10.34 -8.47 -14.87
C LYS A 159 10.39 -6.94 -14.98
N TRP A 160 9.34 -6.25 -14.51
CA TRP A 160 9.32 -4.79 -14.51
C TRP A 160 10.41 -4.21 -13.58
N LEU A 161 10.53 -4.75 -12.38
CA LEU A 161 11.55 -4.33 -11.40
C LEU A 161 12.98 -4.53 -11.95
N ASN A 162 13.23 -5.63 -12.65
CA ASN A 162 14.56 -5.95 -13.18
C ASN A 162 14.94 -5.13 -14.43
N LYS A 163 13.98 -4.74 -15.29
CA LYS A 163 14.25 -3.99 -16.53
C LYS A 163 14.75 -2.55 -16.31
N SER A 164 14.51 -1.95 -15.19
CA SER A 164 14.81 -0.53 -14.94
C SER A 164 16.08 -0.35 -14.08
N GLY A 165 16.85 -1.40 -13.86
CA GLY A 165 18.16 -1.38 -13.19
C GLY A 165 19.36 -1.40 -14.16
N SER A 166 19.09 -1.30 -15.46
CA SER A 166 20.12 -1.19 -16.51
C SER A 166 20.15 0.19 -17.13
#